data_834e65bc870e96dc122bc23eda290627
#
_entry.id   834e65bc870e96dc122bc23eda290627
#
_cell.length_a   1.000
_cell.length_b   1.000
_cell.length_c   1.000
_cell.angle_alpha   90.00
_cell.angle_beta   90.00
_cell.angle_gamma   90.00
#
_symmetry.space_group_name_H-M   'P 1'
#
loop_
_entity.id
_entity.type
_entity.pdbx_description
1 polymer ?
#
loop_
_entity_poly.entity_id
_entity_poly.type
_entity_poly.pdbx_seq_one_letter_code
_entity_poly.pdbx_strand_id
1 'polypeptide(L)'
;MIAGITAGICLAATAYTPSLTTRAAWLLAACLIQVRLLANMFDGMVAIEQDRQSPLGELYNEIPDRVSDAFILIGLGYATGGDIMLGYVAACLAIFVAYVRAMGGMTGAGQVFCGPMAKPHRMFVVTVIALYCALAPLGWQPTLADGPDWGIAAAGLALIILGCVFTAVRRLRRIGRSLKESSP
;
A
#
# COMPACT_ATOMS: atom_id res chain seq x y z
N MET A 1 -5.97 -7.30 9.60
CA MET A 1 -6.33 -7.89 8.29
C MET A 1 -7.73 -7.50 7.84
N ILE A 2 -8.78 -7.77 8.59
CA ILE A 2 -10.19 -7.48 8.22
C ILE A 2 -10.37 -6.02 7.78
N ALA A 3 -9.92 -5.03 8.56
CA ALA A 3 -10.04 -3.62 8.21
C ALA A 3 -9.41 -3.27 6.84
N GLY A 4 -8.28 -3.90 6.47
CA GLY A 4 -7.65 -3.67 5.16
C GLY A 4 -8.43 -4.27 4.01
N ILE A 5 -8.98 -5.48 4.18
CA ILE A 5 -9.84 -6.12 3.17
C ILE A 5 -11.11 -5.29 2.98
N THR A 6 -11.77 -4.89 4.08
CA THR A 6 -12.98 -4.06 4.04
C THR A 6 -12.70 -2.70 3.37
N ALA A 7 -11.54 -2.08 3.66
CA ALA A 7 -11.14 -0.85 2.97
C ALA A 7 -11.03 -1.04 1.45
N GLY A 8 -10.40 -2.13 1.00
CA GLY A 8 -10.32 -2.48 -0.42
C GLY A 8 -11.69 -2.68 -1.07
N ILE A 9 -12.60 -3.36 -0.38
CA ILE A 9 -14.00 -3.53 -0.84
C ILE A 9 -14.72 -2.19 -0.91
N CYS A 10 -14.58 -1.31 0.08
CA CYS A 10 -15.18 0.03 0.06
C CYS A 10 -14.64 0.86 -1.11
N LEU A 11 -13.34 0.80 -1.41
CA LEU A 11 -12.75 1.47 -2.56
C LEU A 11 -13.37 0.95 -3.87
N ALA A 12 -13.42 -0.37 -4.05
CA ALA A 12 -14.00 -0.97 -5.26
C ALA A 12 -15.51 -0.64 -5.41
N ALA A 13 -16.25 -0.58 -4.30
CA ALA A 13 -17.67 -0.24 -4.32
C ALA A 13 -17.96 1.19 -4.82
N THR A 14 -16.98 2.08 -4.77
CA THR A 14 -17.16 3.48 -5.23
C THR A 14 -17.55 3.59 -6.71
N ALA A 15 -17.15 2.63 -7.55
CA ALA A 15 -17.51 2.60 -8.97
C ALA A 15 -18.97 2.20 -9.23
N TYR A 16 -19.63 1.58 -8.25
CA TYR A 16 -20.97 0.99 -8.41
C TYR A 16 -22.05 1.68 -7.58
N THR A 17 -21.70 2.72 -6.82
CA THR A 17 -22.61 3.39 -5.88
C THR A 17 -23.01 4.79 -6.34
N PRO A 18 -24.24 5.28 -5.99
CA PRO A 18 -24.67 6.66 -6.25
C PRO A 18 -23.78 7.68 -5.53
N SER A 19 -23.72 8.91 -6.02
CA SER A 19 -22.78 9.94 -5.63
C SER A 19 -22.57 10.18 -4.12
N LEU A 20 -23.66 10.17 -3.32
CA LEU A 20 -23.55 10.37 -1.87
C LEU A 20 -22.92 9.16 -1.18
N THR A 21 -23.33 7.97 -1.58
CA THR A 21 -22.81 6.70 -1.06
C THR A 21 -21.35 6.49 -1.48
N THR A 22 -20.98 6.95 -2.68
CA THR A 22 -19.60 6.94 -3.17
C THR A 22 -18.69 7.75 -2.25
N ARG A 23 -19.09 8.96 -1.85
CA ARG A 23 -18.32 9.79 -0.92
C ARG A 23 -18.17 9.13 0.45
N ALA A 24 -19.25 8.54 0.97
CA ALA A 24 -19.21 7.80 2.22
C ALA A 24 -18.29 6.58 2.12
N ALA A 25 -18.28 5.86 1.00
CA ALA A 25 -17.40 4.72 0.77
C ALA A 25 -15.92 5.13 0.72
N TRP A 26 -15.58 6.25 0.07
CA TRP A 26 -14.23 6.82 0.08
C TRP A 26 -13.78 7.18 1.50
N LEU A 27 -14.63 7.88 2.26
CA LEU A 27 -14.32 8.29 3.63
C LEU A 27 -14.14 7.07 4.55
N LEU A 28 -15.04 6.09 4.44
CA LEU A 28 -14.94 4.86 5.22
C LEU A 28 -13.65 4.09 4.90
N ALA A 29 -13.28 4.00 3.64
CA ALA A 29 -12.01 3.37 3.23
C ALA A 29 -10.81 4.09 3.85
N ALA A 30 -10.78 5.43 3.81
CA ALA A 30 -9.73 6.22 4.44
C ALA A 30 -9.63 5.94 5.94
N CYS A 31 -10.76 5.95 6.67
CA CYS A 31 -10.80 5.65 8.09
C CYS A 31 -10.29 4.23 8.40
N LEU A 32 -10.74 3.23 7.64
CA LEU A 32 -10.32 1.83 7.82
C LEU A 32 -8.82 1.63 7.56
N ILE A 33 -8.24 2.33 6.60
CA ILE A 33 -6.80 2.32 6.35
C ILE A 33 -6.06 2.88 7.57
N GLN A 34 -6.51 3.99 8.16
CA GLN A 34 -5.88 4.57 9.36
C GLN A 34 -6.03 3.65 10.57
N VAL A 35 -7.21 3.10 10.83
CA VAL A 35 -7.42 2.12 11.91
C VAL A 35 -6.45 0.94 11.76
N ARG A 36 -6.26 0.42 10.54
CA ARG A 36 -5.31 -0.66 10.28
C ARG A 36 -3.87 -0.24 10.59
N LEU A 37 -3.45 0.96 10.18
CA LEU A 37 -2.09 1.45 10.44
C LEU A 37 -1.85 1.64 11.94
N LEU A 38 -2.81 2.18 12.67
CA LEU A 38 -2.75 2.34 14.12
C LEU A 38 -2.67 0.98 14.82
N ALA A 39 -3.51 0.02 14.43
CA ALA A 39 -3.46 -1.34 15.00
C ALA A 39 -2.07 -1.95 14.86
N ASN A 40 -1.45 -1.89 13.68
CA ASN A 40 -0.11 -2.40 13.45
C ASN A 40 0.96 -1.67 14.30
N MET A 41 0.79 -0.37 14.51
CA MET A 41 1.69 0.41 15.36
C MET A 41 1.58 -0.04 16.83
N PHE A 42 0.36 -0.23 17.33
CA PHE A 42 0.13 -0.70 18.70
C PHE A 42 0.66 -2.12 18.92
N ASP A 43 0.41 -3.04 17.98
CA ASP A 43 0.94 -4.41 18.04
C ASP A 43 2.47 -4.41 18.14
N GLY A 44 3.13 -3.56 17.37
CA GLY A 44 4.58 -3.38 17.41
C GLY A 44 5.09 -2.82 18.75
N MET A 45 4.40 -1.84 19.33
CA MET A 45 4.77 -1.26 20.64
C MET A 45 4.60 -2.28 21.79
N VAL A 46 3.48 -2.99 21.82
CA VAL A 46 3.23 -4.02 22.84
C VAL A 46 4.28 -5.15 22.76
N ALA A 47 4.68 -5.55 21.56
CA ALA A 47 5.72 -6.57 21.38
C ALA A 47 7.09 -6.12 21.93
N ILE A 48 7.42 -4.84 21.82
CA ILE A 48 8.67 -4.26 22.37
C ILE A 48 8.60 -4.17 23.90
N GLU A 49 7.51 -3.64 24.46
CA GLU A 49 7.35 -3.46 25.91
C GLU A 49 7.34 -4.78 26.69
N GLN A 50 6.82 -5.84 26.08
CA GLN A 50 6.71 -7.16 26.74
C GLN A 50 7.92 -8.08 26.48
N ASP A 51 8.95 -7.60 25.76
CA ASP A 51 10.11 -8.41 25.32
C ASP A 51 9.71 -9.74 24.67
N ARG A 52 8.56 -9.73 23.99
CA ARG A 52 7.94 -10.90 23.32
C ARG A 52 8.18 -10.88 21.81
N GLN A 53 9.35 -10.42 21.38
CA GLN A 53 9.74 -10.53 19.98
C GLN A 53 10.00 -12.01 19.66
N SER A 54 9.06 -12.64 18.96
CA SER A 54 9.23 -14.02 18.48
C SER A 54 9.20 -14.06 16.96
N PRO A 55 9.96 -14.94 16.32
CA PRO A 55 9.92 -15.15 14.86
C PRO A 55 8.50 -15.47 14.35
N LEU A 56 7.71 -16.16 15.19
CA LEU A 56 6.33 -16.52 14.91
C LEU A 56 5.43 -15.26 14.91
N GLY A 57 5.63 -14.34 15.85
CA GLY A 57 4.90 -13.07 15.92
C GLY A 57 5.18 -12.18 14.72
N GLU A 58 6.43 -12.13 14.25
CA GLU A 58 6.80 -11.40 13.02
C GLU A 58 6.08 -11.99 11.80
N LEU A 59 5.99 -13.32 11.67
CA LEU A 59 5.28 -13.99 10.58
C LEU A 59 3.78 -13.67 10.59
N TYR A 60 3.13 -13.71 11.78
CA TYR A 60 1.71 -13.41 11.92
C TYR A 60 1.36 -11.94 11.68
N ASN A 61 2.30 -11.03 11.79
CA ASN A 61 2.12 -9.62 11.42
C ASN A 61 2.38 -9.38 9.92
N GLU A 62 3.43 -9.99 9.36
CA GLU A 62 3.85 -9.70 7.99
C GLU A 62 2.87 -10.23 6.94
N ILE A 63 2.34 -11.45 7.08
CA ILE A 63 1.43 -12.06 6.10
C ILE A 63 0.10 -11.28 5.99
N PRO A 64 -0.63 -11.00 7.08
CA PRO A 64 -1.86 -10.22 7.03
C PRO A 64 -1.66 -8.82 6.46
N ASP A 65 -0.47 -8.25 6.65
CA ASP A 65 -0.10 -6.97 6.09
C ASP A 65 -0.01 -7.00 4.57
N ARG A 66 0.61 -8.05 4.00
CA ARG A 66 0.71 -8.19 2.54
C ARG A 66 -0.66 -8.37 1.91
N VAL A 67 -1.50 -9.22 2.52
CA VAL A 67 -2.89 -9.43 2.07
C VAL A 67 -3.66 -8.12 2.08
N SER A 68 -3.61 -7.38 3.18
CA SER A 68 -4.33 -6.11 3.31
C SER A 68 -3.85 -5.04 2.32
N ASP A 69 -2.53 -4.91 2.12
CA ASP A 69 -1.95 -3.97 1.15
C ASP A 69 -2.42 -4.30 -0.27
N ALA A 70 -2.42 -5.59 -0.63
CA ALA A 70 -2.88 -6.03 -1.94
C ALA A 70 -4.36 -5.71 -2.16
N PHE A 71 -5.22 -6.02 -1.18
CA PHE A 71 -6.66 -5.70 -1.26
C PHE A 71 -6.94 -4.22 -1.41
N ILE A 72 -6.22 -3.36 -0.68
CA ILE A 72 -6.38 -1.90 -0.78
C ILE A 72 -5.95 -1.39 -2.16
N LEU A 73 -4.81 -1.85 -2.70
CA LEU A 73 -4.30 -1.40 -4.00
C LEU A 73 -5.16 -1.92 -5.16
N ILE A 74 -5.58 -3.18 -5.11
CA ILE A 74 -6.52 -3.74 -6.08
C ILE A 74 -7.86 -3.01 -5.99
N GLY A 75 -8.38 -2.80 -4.78
CA GLY A 75 -9.62 -2.05 -4.56
C GLY A 75 -9.57 -0.63 -5.12
N LEU A 76 -8.42 0.07 -4.99
CA LEU A 76 -8.21 1.37 -5.61
C LEU A 76 -8.20 1.29 -7.15
N GLY A 77 -7.72 0.18 -7.72
CA GLY A 77 -7.80 -0.09 -9.17
C GLY A 77 -9.23 -0.20 -9.67
N TYR A 78 -10.11 -0.80 -8.89
CA TYR A 78 -11.55 -0.92 -9.21
C TYR A 78 -12.35 0.34 -8.86
N ALA A 79 -11.78 1.28 -8.13
CA ALA A 79 -12.48 2.50 -7.69
C ALA A 79 -12.80 3.45 -8.84
N THR A 80 -13.74 4.36 -8.63
CA THR A 80 -14.04 5.44 -9.60
C THR A 80 -12.77 6.20 -9.97
N GLY A 81 -12.48 6.30 -11.26
CA GLY A 81 -11.25 6.92 -11.77
C GLY A 81 -9.98 6.11 -11.53
N GLY A 82 -10.13 4.81 -11.17
CA GLY A 82 -9.04 3.85 -11.07
C GLY A 82 -8.75 3.14 -12.39
N ASP A 83 -7.75 2.28 -12.36
CA ASP A 83 -7.44 1.35 -13.45
C ASP A 83 -7.10 -0.02 -12.86
N ILE A 84 -7.82 -1.03 -13.32
CA ILE A 84 -7.73 -2.39 -12.77
C ILE A 84 -6.32 -2.97 -12.94
N MET A 85 -5.70 -2.77 -14.11
CA MET A 85 -4.36 -3.27 -14.39
C MET A 85 -3.33 -2.59 -13.49
N LEU A 86 -3.41 -1.26 -13.33
CA LEU A 86 -2.53 -0.53 -12.42
C LEU A 86 -2.71 -1.00 -10.97
N GLY A 87 -3.93 -1.32 -10.54
CA GLY A 87 -4.21 -1.87 -9.20
C GLY A 87 -3.47 -3.19 -8.95
N TYR A 88 -3.57 -4.13 -9.88
CA TYR A 88 -2.85 -5.42 -9.79
C TYR A 88 -1.32 -5.24 -9.85
N VAL A 89 -0.81 -4.42 -10.77
CA VAL A 89 0.63 -4.14 -10.89
C VAL A 89 1.16 -3.50 -9.61
N ALA A 90 0.44 -2.53 -9.03
CA ALA A 90 0.82 -1.90 -7.77
C ALA A 90 0.85 -2.91 -6.62
N ALA A 91 -0.14 -3.82 -6.53
CA ALA A 91 -0.17 -4.86 -5.51
C ALA A 91 1.00 -5.86 -5.66
N CYS A 92 1.28 -6.33 -6.88
CA CYS A 92 2.43 -7.20 -7.14
C CYS A 92 3.76 -6.53 -6.77
N LEU A 93 3.96 -5.27 -7.14
CA LEU A 93 5.17 -4.53 -6.81
C LEU A 93 5.28 -4.25 -5.30
N ALA A 94 4.18 -4.00 -4.61
CA ALA A 94 4.18 -3.84 -3.16
C ALA A 94 4.65 -5.12 -2.43
N ILE A 95 4.19 -6.30 -2.90
CA ILE A 95 4.64 -7.60 -2.41
C ILE A 95 6.11 -7.82 -2.78
N PHE A 96 6.51 -7.51 -4.00
CA PHE A 96 7.90 -7.65 -4.45
C PHE A 96 8.87 -6.80 -3.63
N VAL A 97 8.53 -5.55 -3.32
CA VAL A 97 9.34 -4.67 -2.44
C VAL A 97 9.51 -5.27 -1.04
N ALA A 98 8.48 -5.94 -0.52
CA ALA A 98 8.58 -6.64 0.77
C ALA A 98 9.44 -7.92 0.67
N TYR A 99 9.29 -8.68 -0.41
CA TYR A 99 10.10 -9.85 -0.71
C TYR A 99 11.59 -9.51 -0.79
N VAL A 100 11.96 -8.44 -1.52
CA VAL A 100 13.36 -7.96 -1.59
C VAL A 100 13.91 -7.63 -0.19
N ARG A 101 13.10 -7.07 0.71
CA ARG A 101 13.51 -6.82 2.10
C ARG A 101 13.79 -8.13 2.85
N ALA A 102 12.89 -9.10 2.74
CA ALA A 102 13.04 -10.41 3.38
C ALA A 102 14.30 -11.13 2.86
N MET A 103 14.55 -11.08 1.55
CA MET A 103 15.76 -11.64 0.93
C MET A 103 17.06 -11.03 1.49
N GLY A 104 17.06 -9.70 1.71
CA GLY A 104 18.21 -9.04 2.36
C GLY A 104 18.50 -9.59 3.76
N GLY A 105 17.44 -9.85 4.54
CA GLY A 105 17.58 -10.50 5.85
C GLY A 105 18.11 -11.93 5.76
N MET A 106 17.58 -12.73 4.85
CA MET A 106 17.98 -14.14 4.66
C MET A 106 19.42 -14.31 4.15
N THR A 107 19.90 -13.37 3.33
CA THR A 107 21.26 -13.44 2.75
C THR A 107 22.36 -12.87 3.66
N GLY A 108 22.02 -12.42 4.87
CA GLY A 108 22.97 -11.85 5.81
C GLY A 108 23.30 -10.36 5.57
N ALA A 109 22.73 -9.73 4.54
CA ALA A 109 22.88 -8.28 4.29
C ALA A 109 22.07 -7.40 5.26
N GLY A 110 21.28 -8.02 6.14
CA GLY A 110 20.36 -7.35 7.06
C GLY A 110 19.06 -6.88 6.41
N GLN A 111 18.10 -6.47 7.23
CA GLN A 111 16.83 -5.92 6.72
C GLN A 111 17.03 -4.48 6.22
N VAL A 112 16.89 -4.28 4.91
CA VAL A 112 17.07 -2.98 4.27
C VAL A 112 15.76 -2.22 4.18
N PHE A 113 15.59 -1.19 5.00
CA PHE A 113 14.38 -0.33 5.06
C PHE A 113 14.46 0.92 4.19
N CYS A 114 15.40 1.02 3.27
CA CYS A 114 15.55 2.20 2.42
C CYS A 114 14.53 2.25 1.27
N GLY A 115 14.17 3.47 0.86
CA GLY A 115 13.32 3.74 -0.32
C GLY A 115 12.08 4.56 0.02
N PRO A 116 11.58 5.37 -0.96
CA PRO A 116 10.50 6.32 -0.73
C PRO A 116 9.11 5.68 -0.71
N MET A 117 8.93 4.42 -1.16
CA MET A 117 7.62 3.77 -1.27
C MET A 117 7.54 2.53 -0.38
N ALA A 118 7.88 2.70 0.91
CA ALA A 118 7.58 1.72 1.96
C ALA A 118 6.06 1.67 2.24
N LYS A 119 5.60 0.65 2.98
CA LYS A 119 4.17 0.47 3.35
C LYS A 119 3.47 1.76 3.85
N PRO A 120 4.03 2.54 4.80
CA PRO A 120 3.37 3.75 5.28
C PRO A 120 3.13 4.77 4.16
N HIS A 121 4.10 4.96 3.27
CA HIS A 121 3.99 5.94 2.18
C HIS A 121 2.93 5.54 1.16
N ARG A 122 2.82 4.23 0.80
CA ARG A 122 1.75 3.75 -0.08
C ARG A 122 0.37 4.01 0.53
N MET A 123 0.21 3.65 1.80
CA MET A 123 -1.06 3.87 2.51
C MET A 123 -1.38 5.35 2.67
N PHE A 124 -0.38 6.20 2.89
CA PHE A 124 -0.54 7.65 2.91
C PHE A 124 -1.08 8.17 1.57
N VAL A 125 -0.48 7.76 0.44
CA VAL A 125 -0.96 8.16 -0.90
C VAL A 125 -2.42 7.74 -1.10
N VAL A 126 -2.76 6.47 -0.80
CA VAL A 126 -4.15 5.99 -0.93
C VAL A 126 -5.10 6.76 -0.01
N THR A 127 -4.71 7.05 1.22
CA THR A 127 -5.53 7.83 2.16
C THR A 127 -5.78 9.24 1.66
N VAL A 128 -4.76 9.93 1.15
CA VAL A 128 -4.90 11.28 0.58
C VAL A 128 -5.86 11.27 -0.60
N ILE A 129 -5.74 10.31 -1.50
CA ILE A 129 -6.66 10.14 -2.64
C ILE A 129 -8.08 9.90 -2.14
N ALA A 130 -8.26 8.99 -1.19
CA ALA A 130 -9.58 8.66 -0.66
C ALA A 130 -10.24 9.86 0.03
N LEU A 131 -9.50 10.62 0.82
CA LEU A 131 -9.98 11.85 1.44
C LEU A 131 -10.31 12.93 0.41
N TYR A 132 -9.47 13.10 -0.60
CA TYR A 132 -9.74 14.04 -1.68
C TYR A 132 -11.03 13.68 -2.42
N CYS A 133 -11.19 12.42 -2.84
CA CYS A 133 -12.41 11.97 -3.54
C CYS A 133 -13.67 12.04 -2.66
N ALA A 134 -13.54 11.89 -1.34
CA ALA A 134 -14.65 12.03 -0.41
C ALA A 134 -15.10 13.50 -0.24
N LEU A 135 -14.15 14.43 -0.17
CA LEU A 135 -14.39 15.82 0.23
C LEU A 135 -14.49 16.79 -0.95
N ALA A 136 -13.73 16.57 -2.04
CA ALA A 136 -13.71 17.47 -3.19
C ALA A 136 -15.03 17.45 -3.96
N PRO A 137 -15.49 18.62 -4.47
CA PRO A 137 -16.59 18.68 -5.42
C PRO A 137 -16.30 17.84 -6.67
N LEU A 138 -17.34 17.23 -7.26
CA LEU A 138 -17.18 16.38 -8.46
C LEU A 138 -16.49 17.12 -9.63
N GLY A 139 -16.77 18.40 -9.80
CA GLY A 139 -16.13 19.22 -10.85
C GLY A 139 -14.63 19.50 -10.62
N TRP A 140 -14.09 19.15 -9.47
CA TRP A 140 -12.64 19.28 -9.15
C TRP A 140 -11.89 17.95 -9.25
N GLN A 141 -12.63 16.87 -9.49
CA GLN A 141 -12.02 15.55 -9.65
C GLN A 141 -11.56 15.38 -11.11
N PRO A 142 -10.25 15.41 -11.40
CA PRO A 142 -9.77 15.31 -12.76
C PRO A 142 -10.09 13.94 -13.34
N THR A 143 -10.67 13.94 -14.53
CA THR A 143 -10.81 12.76 -15.38
C THR A 143 -10.14 13.08 -16.72
N LEU A 144 -9.41 12.14 -17.29
CA LEU A 144 -8.85 12.27 -18.63
C LEU A 144 -9.99 12.10 -19.64
N ALA A 145 -10.35 13.19 -20.32
CA ALA A 145 -11.51 13.26 -21.21
C ALA A 145 -11.36 12.45 -22.52
N ASP A 146 -10.13 12.15 -22.95
CA ASP A 146 -9.81 11.55 -24.26
C ASP A 146 -9.11 10.17 -24.14
N GLY A 147 -9.49 9.34 -23.18
CA GLY A 147 -8.85 8.04 -22.99
C GLY A 147 -9.61 7.13 -22.02
N PRO A 148 -8.96 6.12 -21.45
CA PRO A 148 -9.54 5.37 -20.36
C PRO A 148 -9.93 6.35 -19.25
N ASP A 149 -11.04 6.11 -18.54
CA ASP A 149 -11.59 6.97 -17.47
C ASP A 149 -10.64 7.13 -16.27
N TRP A 150 -9.38 7.44 -16.55
CA TRP A 150 -8.33 7.60 -15.57
C TRP A 150 -8.53 8.90 -14.79
N GLY A 151 -8.75 8.75 -13.51
CA GLY A 151 -8.82 9.84 -12.57
C GLY A 151 -7.63 9.87 -11.64
N ILE A 152 -7.83 10.55 -10.50
CA ILE A 152 -6.79 10.69 -9.48
C ILE A 152 -6.37 9.34 -8.86
N ALA A 153 -7.26 8.35 -8.83
CA ALA A 153 -6.96 7.01 -8.34
C ALA A 153 -5.93 6.29 -9.25
N ALA A 154 -6.10 6.36 -10.57
CA ALA A 154 -5.15 5.82 -11.53
C ALA A 154 -3.80 6.55 -11.47
N ALA A 155 -3.80 7.88 -11.36
CA ALA A 155 -2.59 8.67 -11.19
C ALA A 155 -1.82 8.29 -9.91
N GLY A 156 -2.54 8.08 -8.80
CA GLY A 156 -1.95 7.62 -7.55
C GLY A 156 -1.36 6.22 -7.62
N LEU A 157 -2.04 5.29 -8.32
CA LEU A 157 -1.51 3.96 -8.57
C LEU A 157 -0.22 4.00 -9.41
N ALA A 158 -0.18 4.84 -10.46
CA ALA A 158 1.02 5.05 -11.26
C ALA A 158 2.19 5.59 -10.41
N LEU A 159 1.92 6.57 -9.54
CA LEU A 159 2.91 7.10 -8.59
C LEU A 159 3.44 6.00 -7.65
N ILE A 160 2.55 5.15 -7.12
CA ILE A 160 2.92 4.03 -6.25
C ILE A 160 3.78 3.02 -7.01
N ILE A 161 3.43 2.68 -8.25
CA ILE A 161 4.18 1.78 -9.13
C ILE A 161 5.60 2.30 -9.33
N LEU A 162 5.76 3.55 -9.77
CA LEU A 162 7.06 4.18 -10.00
C LEU A 162 7.91 4.19 -8.72
N GLY A 163 7.30 4.58 -7.60
CA GLY A 163 7.96 4.58 -6.30
C GLY A 163 8.36 3.19 -5.80
N CYS A 164 7.56 2.16 -6.07
CA CYS A 164 7.89 0.76 -5.75
C CYS A 164 9.06 0.25 -6.58
N VAL A 165 9.07 0.52 -7.89
CA VAL A 165 10.19 0.15 -8.78
C VAL A 165 11.48 0.82 -8.29
N PHE A 166 11.46 2.13 -8.03
CA PHE A 166 12.61 2.84 -7.51
C PHE A 166 13.09 2.26 -6.17
N THR A 167 12.14 1.95 -5.26
CA THR A 167 12.45 1.35 -3.95
C THR A 167 13.08 -0.02 -4.10
N ALA A 168 12.54 -0.87 -4.98
CA ALA A 168 13.08 -2.21 -5.25
C ALA A 168 14.51 -2.15 -5.78
N VAL A 169 14.76 -1.32 -6.80
CA VAL A 169 16.10 -1.13 -7.38
C VAL A 169 17.08 -0.62 -6.32
N ARG A 170 16.69 0.37 -5.51
CA ARG A 170 17.54 0.92 -4.45
C ARG A 170 17.88 -0.13 -3.39
N ARG A 171 16.91 -0.96 -2.99
CA ARG A 171 17.13 -2.05 -2.03
C ARG A 171 18.06 -3.12 -2.59
N LEU A 172 17.81 -3.58 -3.81
CA LEU A 172 18.67 -4.59 -4.48
C LEU A 172 20.11 -4.11 -4.60
N ARG A 173 20.33 -2.85 -5.02
CA ARG A 173 21.67 -2.26 -5.10
C ARG A 173 22.36 -2.22 -3.74
N ARG A 174 21.62 -1.89 -2.67
CA ARG A 174 22.20 -1.82 -1.33
C ARG A 174 22.55 -3.21 -0.78
N ILE A 175 21.66 -4.20 -0.96
CA ILE A 175 21.92 -5.61 -0.61
C ILE A 175 23.13 -6.11 -1.37
N GLY A 176 23.23 -5.91 -2.69
CA GLY A 176 24.35 -6.35 -3.49
C GLY A 176 25.69 -5.72 -3.10
N ARG A 177 25.69 -4.46 -2.63
CA ARG A 177 26.91 -3.82 -2.09
C ARG A 177 27.33 -4.45 -0.76
N SER A 178 26.40 -4.60 0.17
CA SER A 178 26.65 -5.21 1.48
C SER A 178 27.23 -6.63 1.35
N LEU A 179 26.68 -7.44 0.44
CA LEU A 179 27.17 -8.80 0.20
C LEU A 179 28.59 -8.83 -0.41
N LYS A 180 28.91 -7.88 -1.29
CA LYS A 180 30.28 -7.74 -1.86
C LYS A 180 31.30 -7.32 -0.81
N GLU A 181 30.91 -6.46 0.13
CA GLU A 181 31.79 -6.01 1.22
C GLU A 181 31.98 -7.10 2.29
N SER A 182 31.05 -8.05 2.40
CA SER A 182 31.11 -9.19 3.35
C SER A 182 31.76 -10.43 2.76
N SER A 183 32.05 -10.43 1.46
CA SER A 183 32.78 -11.53 0.79
C SER A 183 34.27 -11.31 0.96
N PRO A 184 35.04 -12.29 1.52
CA PRO A 184 36.47 -12.19 1.77
C PRO A 184 37.27 -12.06 0.44
#